data_1816e128fcb74c90a3c0b02acb039fe4
#
_entry.id   1816e128fcb74c90a3c0b02acb039fe4
#
_cell.length_a   1.000
_cell.length_b   1.000
_cell.length_c   1.000
_cell.angle_alpha   90.00
_cell.angle_beta   90.00
_cell.angle_gamma   90.00
#
_symmetry.space_group_name_H-M   'P 1'
#
loop_
_entity.id
_entity.type
_entity.pdbx_description
1 polymer ?
#
loop_
_entity_poly.entity_id
_entity_poly.type
_entity_poly.pdbx_seq_one_letter_code
_entity_poly.pdbx_strand_id
1 'polypeptide(L)'
;KAAATKEMGEDWEVIELPAILPSGKPIWPEYWPEDEILAIKEELPIPKWMAQYQQQPTAEEGALVKREWWQRWEPEEPPSCEFIIQSWDTAFEKTQRSDYSACTTWGVFYREHPDTGKMMPNVILLDAFRKRMEFPELKKVAMEMYKDWLPEAFIVEKRASGGPLIYELREMGIPVSEFTPSRGNDKISRVNAVSDLFASGIVWASNHKWADEVIEEFAEFPAGEHDDYVDSSTQALLRYRQGGFIKTTHDEEEDDTQILPAKKYEFY
;
A
#
# COMPACT_ATOMS: atom_id res chain seq x y z
N LYS A 1 -16.30 1.37 23.60
CA LYS A 1 -15.69 2.66 24.01
C LYS A 1 -16.37 3.75 23.20
N ALA A 2 -17.03 4.70 23.88
CA ALA A 2 -17.53 5.92 23.24
C ALA A 2 -16.33 6.83 22.96
N ALA A 3 -16.16 7.23 21.70
CA ALA A 3 -15.23 8.27 21.31
C ALA A 3 -16.04 9.58 21.17
N ALA A 4 -15.69 10.61 21.92
CA ALA A 4 -16.26 11.94 21.76
C ALA A 4 -15.44 12.71 20.73
N THR A 5 -16.04 13.05 19.61
CA THR A 5 -15.44 13.95 18.62
C THR A 5 -15.90 15.36 18.90
N LYS A 6 -14.99 16.26 19.23
CA LYS A 6 -15.25 17.65 19.55
C LYS A 6 -14.98 18.51 18.33
N GLU A 7 -16.00 18.67 17.48
CA GLU A 7 -16.00 19.71 16.46
C GLU A 7 -17.24 20.59 16.61
N MET A 8 -17.06 21.92 16.60
CA MET A 8 -18.07 22.97 16.57
C MET A 8 -19.03 23.08 17.78
N GLY A 9 -18.54 22.87 19.02
CA GLY A 9 -19.24 23.34 20.21
C GLY A 9 -20.41 22.50 20.73
N GLU A 10 -20.69 21.35 20.14
CA GLU A 10 -21.61 20.33 20.64
C GLU A 10 -20.90 19.04 20.96
N ASP A 11 -21.15 18.49 22.16
CA ASP A 11 -20.62 17.18 22.55
C ASP A 11 -21.55 16.09 21.99
N TRP A 12 -21.13 15.39 20.93
CA TRP A 12 -21.85 14.24 20.37
C TRP A 12 -21.34 12.95 21.02
N GLU A 13 -22.27 12.13 21.50
CA GLU A 13 -21.97 10.76 21.88
C GLU A 13 -22.16 9.84 20.67
N VAL A 14 -21.07 9.27 20.15
CA VAL A 14 -21.12 8.32 19.05
C VAL A 14 -21.14 6.90 19.62
N ILE A 15 -22.18 6.13 19.30
CA ILE A 15 -22.33 4.73 19.69
C ILE A 15 -22.16 3.88 18.43
N GLU A 16 -21.08 3.11 18.38
CA GLU A 16 -20.80 2.16 17.29
C GLU A 16 -21.18 0.75 17.71
N LEU A 17 -21.96 0.07 16.87
CA LEU A 17 -22.43 -1.30 17.07
C LEU A 17 -22.02 -2.18 15.88
N PRO A 18 -20.71 -2.48 15.71
CA PRO A 18 -20.23 -3.26 14.57
C PRO A 18 -20.75 -4.69 14.62
N ALA A 19 -21.09 -5.25 13.47
CA ALA A 19 -21.61 -6.61 13.36
C ALA A 19 -20.63 -7.66 13.90
N ILE A 20 -19.34 -7.44 13.71
CA ILE A 20 -18.24 -8.23 14.31
C ILE A 20 -17.47 -7.31 15.26
N LEU A 21 -17.41 -7.69 16.52
CA LEU A 21 -16.69 -6.98 17.57
C LEU A 21 -15.17 -7.12 17.40
N PRO A 22 -14.36 -6.26 18.05
CA PRO A 22 -12.89 -6.40 18.07
C PRO A 22 -12.39 -7.75 18.62
N SER A 23 -13.25 -8.47 19.35
CA SER A 23 -12.99 -9.84 19.81
C SER A 23 -13.11 -10.90 18.72
N GLY A 24 -13.53 -10.53 17.50
CA GLY A 24 -13.83 -11.45 16.39
C GLY A 24 -15.20 -12.12 16.47
N LYS A 25 -16.01 -11.81 17.47
CA LYS A 25 -17.33 -12.43 17.66
C LYS A 25 -18.44 -11.52 17.15
N PRO A 26 -19.55 -12.10 16.62
CA PRO A 26 -20.75 -11.32 16.29
C PRO A 26 -21.27 -10.55 17.50
N ILE A 27 -21.77 -9.33 17.25
CA ILE A 27 -22.38 -8.51 18.33
C ILE A 27 -23.69 -9.14 18.85
N TRP A 28 -24.36 -9.89 18.00
CA TRP A 28 -25.66 -10.51 18.30
C TRP A 28 -25.74 -11.97 17.79
N PRO A 29 -24.99 -12.89 18.43
CA PRO A 29 -24.86 -14.27 17.93
C PRO A 29 -26.15 -15.08 17.92
N GLU A 30 -27.17 -14.70 18.73
CA GLU A 30 -28.48 -15.36 18.73
C GLU A 30 -29.33 -15.05 17.51
N TYR A 31 -29.06 -13.89 16.85
CA TYR A 31 -29.78 -13.46 15.65
C TYR A 31 -28.94 -13.71 14.40
N TRP A 32 -27.65 -13.46 14.47
CA TRP A 32 -26.67 -13.70 13.41
C TRP A 32 -25.56 -14.61 13.88
N PRO A 33 -25.67 -15.92 13.63
CA PRO A 33 -24.60 -16.88 13.86
C PRO A 33 -23.31 -16.47 13.14
N GLU A 34 -22.18 -16.88 13.71
CA GLU A 34 -20.84 -16.48 13.22
C GLU A 34 -20.61 -16.90 11.76
N ASP A 35 -21.04 -18.09 11.38
CA ASP A 35 -20.94 -18.63 10.03
C ASP A 35 -21.76 -17.82 9.01
N GLU A 36 -22.97 -17.40 9.38
CA GLU A 36 -23.82 -16.59 8.49
C GLU A 36 -23.25 -15.19 8.31
N ILE A 37 -22.78 -14.53 9.38
CA ILE A 37 -22.22 -13.16 9.26
C ILE A 37 -20.90 -13.15 8.50
N LEU A 38 -20.09 -14.20 8.61
CA LEU A 38 -18.88 -14.36 7.84
C LEU A 38 -19.16 -14.63 6.35
N ALA A 39 -20.21 -15.43 6.04
CA ALA A 39 -20.63 -15.63 4.66
C ALA A 39 -21.07 -14.32 4.00
N ILE A 40 -21.87 -13.49 4.71
CA ILE A 40 -22.25 -12.15 4.23
C ILE A 40 -21.03 -11.28 4.00
N LYS A 41 -20.04 -11.32 4.89
CA LYS A 41 -18.78 -10.58 4.74
C LYS A 41 -18.00 -11.00 3.48
N GLU A 42 -18.05 -12.27 3.11
CA GLU A 42 -17.37 -12.78 1.91
C GLU A 42 -18.08 -12.42 0.61
N GLU A 43 -19.41 -12.31 0.65
CA GLU A 43 -20.25 -11.96 -0.51
C GLU A 43 -20.28 -10.46 -0.83
N LEU A 44 -20.11 -9.60 0.20
CA LEU A 44 -20.22 -8.16 0.01
C LEU A 44 -18.87 -7.53 -0.38
N PRO A 45 -18.89 -6.50 -1.25
CA PRO A 45 -17.76 -5.62 -1.42
C PRO A 45 -17.33 -5.01 -0.07
N ILE A 46 -16.02 -4.92 0.17
CA ILE A 46 -15.44 -4.45 1.45
C ILE A 46 -16.03 -3.09 1.88
N PRO A 47 -16.15 -2.05 1.00
CA PRO A 47 -16.73 -0.76 1.40
C PRO A 47 -18.14 -0.87 1.90
N LYS A 48 -18.95 -1.73 1.25
CA LYS A 48 -20.34 -1.94 1.64
C LYS A 48 -20.44 -2.68 2.98
N TRP A 49 -19.55 -3.66 3.19
CA TRP A 49 -19.43 -4.33 4.47
C TRP A 49 -19.05 -3.35 5.57
N MET A 50 -17.99 -2.55 5.38
CA MET A 50 -17.52 -1.59 6.37
C MET A 50 -18.58 -0.55 6.70
N ALA A 51 -19.24 0.04 5.70
CA ALA A 51 -20.23 1.08 5.92
C ALA A 51 -21.52 0.55 6.60
N GLN A 52 -22.04 -0.59 6.14
CA GLN A 52 -23.37 -1.07 6.58
C GLN A 52 -23.31 -1.99 7.79
N TYR A 53 -22.28 -2.82 7.90
CA TYR A 53 -22.19 -3.84 8.94
C TYR A 53 -21.19 -3.46 10.05
N GLN A 54 -20.07 -2.82 9.70
CA GLN A 54 -19.09 -2.39 10.70
C GLN A 54 -19.31 -0.95 11.19
N GLN A 55 -20.27 -0.22 10.58
CA GLN A 55 -20.57 1.19 10.90
C GLN A 55 -19.35 2.12 10.75
N GLN A 56 -18.47 1.78 9.85
CA GLN A 56 -17.30 2.56 9.48
C GLN A 56 -17.41 2.97 7.99
N PRO A 57 -18.26 3.98 7.68
CA PRO A 57 -18.37 4.46 6.31
C PRO A 57 -17.04 5.12 5.90
N THR A 58 -16.50 4.67 4.78
CA THR A 58 -15.31 5.26 4.19
C THR A 58 -15.67 6.63 3.62
N ALA A 59 -15.00 7.66 4.08
CA ALA A 59 -15.17 9.01 3.53
C ALA A 59 -14.39 9.12 2.22
N GLU A 60 -15.05 8.89 1.08
CA GLU A 60 -14.43 9.06 -0.25
C GLU A 60 -13.97 10.51 -0.52
N GLU A 61 -14.58 11.50 0.12
CA GLU A 61 -14.26 12.92 -0.08
C GLU A 61 -12.89 13.36 0.47
N GLY A 62 -12.24 12.53 1.29
CA GLY A 62 -10.91 12.82 1.87
C GLY A 62 -9.79 11.88 1.43
N ALA A 63 -10.10 10.89 0.60
CA ALA A 63 -9.10 9.90 0.14
C ALA A 63 -8.06 10.57 -0.78
N LEU A 64 -6.77 10.34 -0.48
CA LEU A 64 -5.67 10.82 -1.31
C LEU A 64 -5.52 10.00 -2.60
N VAL A 65 -5.97 8.74 -2.58
CA VAL A 65 -6.02 7.84 -3.72
C VAL A 65 -7.41 7.22 -3.79
N LYS A 66 -8.09 7.43 -4.92
CA LYS A 66 -9.44 6.94 -5.11
C LYS A 66 -9.46 5.52 -5.66
N ARG A 67 -10.49 4.72 -5.30
CA ARG A 67 -10.68 3.36 -5.83
C ARG A 67 -10.74 3.31 -7.35
N GLU A 68 -11.45 4.24 -7.96
CA GLU A 68 -11.63 4.31 -9.40
C GLU A 68 -10.36 4.63 -10.19
N TRP A 69 -9.27 5.04 -9.55
CA TRP A 69 -7.98 5.29 -10.20
C TRP A 69 -7.19 4.00 -10.44
N TRP A 70 -7.51 2.94 -9.69
CA TRP A 70 -6.91 1.64 -9.89
C TRP A 70 -7.44 0.95 -11.15
N GLN A 71 -6.52 0.45 -11.97
CA GLN A 71 -6.87 -0.37 -13.11
C GLN A 71 -6.95 -1.84 -12.70
N ARG A 72 -7.88 -2.60 -13.30
CA ARG A 72 -8.04 -4.02 -12.99
C ARG A 72 -7.38 -4.88 -14.05
N TRP A 73 -6.58 -5.83 -13.59
CA TRP A 73 -5.95 -6.85 -14.42
C TRP A 73 -6.81 -8.10 -14.40
N GLU A 74 -7.54 -8.33 -15.51
CA GLU A 74 -8.49 -9.43 -15.63
C GLU A 74 -7.86 -10.82 -15.84
N PRO A 75 -6.71 -10.98 -16.58
CA PRO A 75 -6.09 -12.27 -16.76
C PRO A 75 -5.65 -12.90 -15.43
N GLU A 76 -5.74 -14.23 -15.35
CA GLU A 76 -5.34 -15.01 -14.17
C GLU A 76 -3.82 -14.90 -13.91
N GLU A 77 -3.02 -14.92 -14.98
CA GLU A 77 -1.58 -14.73 -14.89
C GLU A 77 -1.21 -13.25 -14.97
N PRO A 78 -0.28 -12.78 -14.12
CA PRO A 78 0.23 -11.41 -14.21
C PRO A 78 0.98 -11.16 -15.51
N PRO A 79 1.12 -9.88 -15.94
CA PRO A 79 1.94 -9.57 -17.11
C PRO A 79 3.42 -9.87 -16.84
N SER A 80 4.18 -10.08 -17.92
CA SER A 80 5.65 -10.15 -17.81
C SER A 80 6.18 -8.78 -17.34
N CYS A 81 6.86 -8.77 -16.20
CA CYS A 81 7.44 -7.57 -15.61
C CYS A 81 8.93 -7.49 -15.88
N GLU A 82 9.43 -6.29 -16.21
CA GLU A 82 10.87 -6.05 -16.41
C GLU A 82 11.63 -5.88 -15.11
N PHE A 83 10.94 -5.36 -14.08
CA PHE A 83 11.54 -5.06 -12.78
C PHE A 83 10.53 -5.29 -11.66
N ILE A 84 10.89 -6.09 -10.69
CA ILE A 84 10.05 -6.41 -9.53
C ILE A 84 10.66 -5.80 -8.27
N ILE A 85 9.83 -5.10 -7.50
CA ILE A 85 10.17 -4.60 -6.17
C ILE A 85 9.30 -5.30 -5.14
N GLN A 86 9.93 -5.80 -4.10
CA GLN A 86 9.27 -6.27 -2.90
C GLN A 86 9.58 -5.31 -1.76
N SER A 87 8.55 -4.76 -1.13
CA SER A 87 8.68 -3.73 -0.09
C SER A 87 8.01 -4.18 1.20
N TRP A 88 8.74 -4.03 2.31
CA TRP A 88 8.32 -4.46 3.63
C TRP A 88 8.19 -3.27 4.59
N ASP A 89 7.02 -3.12 5.20
CA ASP A 89 6.84 -2.41 6.45
C ASP A 89 6.76 -3.44 7.58
N THR A 90 7.70 -3.36 8.53
CA THR A 90 7.83 -4.39 9.55
C THR A 90 7.59 -3.83 10.94
N ALA A 91 6.72 -4.48 11.67
CA ALA A 91 6.51 -4.22 13.08
C ALA A 91 6.76 -5.52 13.87
N PHE A 92 7.73 -5.49 14.77
CA PHE A 92 7.78 -6.47 15.84
C PHE A 92 8.22 -5.77 17.12
N GLU A 93 7.40 -5.83 18.14
CA GLU A 93 7.77 -5.48 19.50
C GLU A 93 7.58 -6.70 20.39
N LYS A 94 8.42 -6.84 21.41
CA LYS A 94 8.33 -7.93 22.40
C LYS A 94 7.10 -7.84 23.33
N THR A 95 6.17 -6.94 23.03
CA THR A 95 4.95 -6.73 23.81
C THR A 95 3.75 -7.45 23.18
N GLN A 96 2.78 -7.85 23.98
CA GLN A 96 1.60 -8.63 23.60
C GLN A 96 0.65 -7.97 22.55
N ARG A 97 1.01 -6.81 22.00
CA ARG A 97 0.33 -6.08 20.93
C ARG A 97 1.35 -5.72 19.84
N SER A 98 1.91 -6.74 19.18
CA SER A 98 2.68 -6.45 17.95
C SER A 98 1.74 -5.92 16.88
N ASP A 99 2.13 -4.85 16.22
CA ASP A 99 1.48 -4.35 15.02
C ASP A 99 1.66 -5.34 13.84
N TYR A 100 0.98 -5.13 12.75
CA TYR A 100 1.15 -5.96 11.57
C TYR A 100 2.50 -5.72 10.90
N SER A 101 3.07 -6.78 10.33
CA SER A 101 4.09 -6.65 9.30
C SER A 101 3.41 -6.85 7.95
N ALA A 102 3.64 -5.94 7.02
CA ALA A 102 3.09 -5.99 5.68
C ALA A 102 4.18 -6.01 4.61
N CYS A 103 3.87 -6.70 3.53
CA CYS A 103 4.69 -6.72 2.32
C CYS A 103 3.81 -6.50 1.11
N THR A 104 4.28 -5.69 0.17
CA THR A 104 3.70 -5.58 -1.16
C THR A 104 4.74 -5.85 -2.23
N THR A 105 4.36 -6.62 -3.24
CA THR A 105 5.20 -6.95 -4.39
C THR A 105 4.65 -6.27 -5.62
N TRP A 106 5.49 -5.49 -6.28
CA TRP A 106 5.13 -4.65 -7.41
C TRP A 106 5.99 -4.97 -8.62
N GLY A 107 5.40 -4.91 -9.83
CA GLY A 107 6.13 -5.11 -11.07
C GLY A 107 5.91 -3.97 -12.06
N VAL A 108 6.94 -3.62 -12.84
CA VAL A 108 6.83 -2.72 -14.00
C VAL A 108 6.64 -3.54 -15.26
N PHE A 109 5.62 -3.22 -16.02
CA PHE A 109 5.32 -3.81 -17.32
C PHE A 109 4.95 -2.74 -18.33
N TYR A 110 5.01 -3.07 -19.62
CA TYR A 110 4.73 -2.10 -20.67
C TYR A 110 3.42 -2.43 -21.38
N ARG A 111 2.64 -1.39 -21.64
CA ARG A 111 1.42 -1.46 -22.45
C ARG A 111 1.44 -0.40 -23.53
N GLU A 112 0.81 -0.74 -24.65
CA GLU A 112 0.54 0.22 -25.70
C GLU A 112 -0.51 1.22 -25.24
N HIS A 113 -0.20 2.53 -25.33
CA HIS A 113 -1.15 3.58 -25.04
C HIS A 113 -2.23 3.63 -26.12
N PRO A 114 -3.52 3.60 -25.79
CA PRO A 114 -4.58 3.43 -26.76
C PRO A 114 -4.64 4.55 -27.81
N ASP A 115 -4.28 5.78 -27.44
CA ASP A 115 -4.38 6.93 -28.33
C ASP A 115 -3.11 7.17 -29.16
N THR A 116 -1.94 6.82 -28.62
CA THR A 116 -0.65 7.16 -29.25
C THR A 116 0.07 5.97 -29.86
N GLY A 117 -0.32 4.74 -29.54
CA GLY A 117 0.36 3.51 -29.95
C GLY A 117 1.77 3.33 -29.37
N LYS A 118 2.20 4.21 -28.44
CA LYS A 118 3.49 4.09 -27.77
C LYS A 118 3.44 3.13 -26.61
N MET A 119 4.51 2.34 -26.44
CA MET A 119 4.69 1.52 -25.24
C MET A 119 4.96 2.42 -24.04
N MET A 120 4.11 2.33 -23.03
CA MET A 120 4.20 3.14 -21.83
C MET A 120 4.40 2.23 -20.60
N PRO A 121 5.26 2.62 -19.67
CA PRO A 121 5.44 1.87 -18.43
C PRO A 121 4.19 1.96 -17.56
N ASN A 122 3.80 0.83 -17.02
CA ASN A 122 2.73 0.68 -16.05
C ASN A 122 3.26 -0.10 -14.86
N VAL A 123 2.61 0.01 -13.72
CA VAL A 123 2.94 -0.78 -12.51
C VAL A 123 1.77 -1.64 -12.11
N ILE A 124 2.05 -2.84 -11.63
CA ILE A 124 1.04 -3.77 -11.16
C ILE A 124 1.39 -4.29 -9.77
N LEU A 125 0.39 -4.31 -8.91
CA LEU A 125 0.45 -5.02 -7.63
C LEU A 125 0.33 -6.52 -7.90
N LEU A 126 1.43 -7.24 -7.69
CA LEU A 126 1.57 -8.67 -7.98
C LEU A 126 1.16 -9.54 -6.79
N ASP A 127 1.42 -9.05 -5.57
CA ASP A 127 1.13 -9.77 -4.33
C ASP A 127 1.07 -8.81 -3.15
N ALA A 128 0.29 -9.17 -2.12
CA ALA A 128 0.24 -8.46 -0.86
C ALA A 128 0.04 -9.42 0.31
N PHE A 129 0.80 -9.19 1.36
CA PHE A 129 0.80 -10.02 2.56
C PHE A 129 0.80 -9.14 3.81
N ARG A 130 -0.06 -9.46 4.78
CA ARG A 130 -0.08 -8.79 6.08
C ARG A 130 -0.39 -9.79 7.19
N LYS A 131 0.47 -9.83 8.19
CA LYS A 131 0.27 -10.71 9.34
C LYS A 131 1.01 -10.19 10.57
N ARG A 132 0.47 -10.47 11.75
CA ARG A 132 1.20 -10.32 13.01
C ARG A 132 2.11 -11.52 13.21
N MET A 133 3.40 -11.28 13.32
CA MET A 133 4.42 -12.33 13.38
C MET A 133 5.50 -11.99 14.38
N GLU A 134 6.06 -13.01 15.00
CA GLU A 134 7.33 -12.90 15.71
C GLU A 134 8.51 -12.91 14.73
N PHE A 135 9.65 -12.40 15.16
CA PHE A 135 10.83 -12.22 14.31
C PHE A 135 11.28 -13.49 13.56
N PRO A 136 11.32 -14.70 14.18
CA PRO A 136 11.72 -15.91 13.47
C PRO A 136 10.77 -16.28 12.33
N GLU A 137 9.46 -16.07 12.51
CA GLU A 137 8.44 -16.29 11.50
C GLU A 137 8.54 -15.23 10.38
N LEU A 138 8.68 -13.95 10.75
CA LEU A 138 8.87 -12.85 9.81
C LEU A 138 10.06 -13.11 8.88
N LYS A 139 11.22 -13.51 9.43
CA LYS A 139 12.41 -13.86 8.66
C LYS A 139 12.15 -14.99 7.67
N LYS A 140 11.47 -16.04 8.12
CA LYS A 140 11.12 -17.20 7.28
C LYS A 140 10.22 -16.78 6.12
N VAL A 141 9.14 -16.05 6.40
CA VAL A 141 8.18 -15.57 5.40
C VAL A 141 8.85 -14.62 4.40
N ALA A 142 9.67 -13.68 4.88
CA ALA A 142 10.41 -12.78 4.00
C ALA A 142 11.34 -13.52 3.02
N MET A 143 12.00 -14.59 3.49
CA MET A 143 12.80 -15.45 2.63
C MET A 143 11.99 -16.25 1.61
N GLU A 144 10.84 -16.78 2.03
CA GLU A 144 9.94 -17.53 1.14
C GLU A 144 9.43 -16.61 0.03
N MET A 145 8.90 -15.44 0.38
CA MET A 145 8.42 -14.46 -0.59
C MET A 145 9.54 -13.93 -1.52
N TYR A 146 10.77 -13.78 -1.01
CA TYR A 146 11.91 -13.44 -1.85
C TYR A 146 12.20 -14.53 -2.91
N LYS A 147 12.13 -15.79 -2.52
CA LYS A 147 12.38 -16.92 -3.45
C LYS A 147 11.27 -17.07 -4.49
N ASP A 148 10.04 -16.77 -4.11
CA ASP A 148 8.88 -16.90 -4.99
C ASP A 148 8.88 -15.84 -6.09
N TRP A 149 9.29 -14.61 -5.76
CA TRP A 149 9.24 -13.47 -6.66
C TRP A 149 10.59 -13.08 -7.27
N LEU A 150 11.72 -13.44 -6.64
CA LEU A 150 13.09 -13.07 -7.06
C LEU A 150 13.21 -11.57 -7.43
N PRO A 151 12.78 -10.64 -6.55
CA PRO A 151 12.73 -9.23 -6.87
C PRO A 151 14.13 -8.64 -7.11
N GLU A 152 14.26 -7.72 -8.07
CA GLU A 152 15.49 -6.97 -8.30
C GLU A 152 15.78 -5.96 -7.18
N ALA A 153 14.74 -5.51 -6.47
CA ALA A 153 14.90 -4.71 -5.27
C ALA A 153 14.05 -5.24 -4.13
N PHE A 154 14.71 -5.50 -3.00
CA PHE A 154 14.07 -5.90 -1.75
C PHE A 154 14.24 -4.76 -0.75
N ILE A 155 13.14 -4.09 -0.40
CA ILE A 155 13.14 -2.88 0.43
C ILE A 155 12.60 -3.21 1.81
N VAL A 156 13.27 -2.75 2.86
CA VAL A 156 12.78 -2.86 4.25
C VAL A 156 12.90 -1.50 4.91
N GLU A 157 11.82 -1.04 5.56
CA GLU A 157 11.86 0.20 6.32
C GLU A 157 12.77 0.06 7.55
N LYS A 158 13.74 0.99 7.68
CA LYS A 158 14.68 1.03 8.80
C LYS A 158 14.03 1.70 10.01
N ARG A 159 13.07 1.04 10.63
CA ARG A 159 12.61 1.34 12.00
C ARG A 159 13.26 0.39 13.00
N ALA A 160 12.93 0.52 14.27
CA ALA A 160 13.48 -0.33 15.33
C ALA A 160 13.35 -1.84 15.03
N SER A 161 12.28 -2.24 14.35
CA SER A 161 11.97 -3.61 13.93
C SER A 161 12.67 -4.04 12.64
N GLY A 162 12.86 -3.15 11.66
CA GLY A 162 13.47 -3.48 10.37
C GLY A 162 14.97 -3.74 10.43
N GLY A 163 15.70 -3.09 11.34
CA GLY A 163 17.15 -3.22 11.45
C GLY A 163 17.65 -4.66 11.61
N PRO A 164 17.14 -5.45 12.56
CA PRO A 164 17.51 -6.85 12.72
C PRO A 164 17.15 -7.72 11.50
N LEU A 165 15.99 -7.50 10.86
CA LEU A 165 15.60 -8.22 9.66
C LEU A 165 16.55 -7.93 8.50
N ILE A 166 16.91 -6.67 8.27
CA ILE A 166 17.88 -6.26 7.25
C ILE A 166 19.21 -6.98 7.43
N TYR A 167 19.73 -7.01 8.67
CA TYR A 167 20.98 -7.67 8.96
C TYR A 167 20.92 -9.17 8.64
N GLU A 168 19.93 -9.88 9.17
CA GLU A 168 19.78 -11.32 8.98
C GLU A 168 19.58 -11.70 7.50
N LEU A 169 18.78 -10.96 6.76
CA LEU A 169 18.54 -11.23 5.33
C LEU A 169 19.82 -10.99 4.50
N ARG A 170 20.61 -9.95 4.82
CA ARG A 170 21.90 -9.69 4.17
C ARG A 170 22.92 -10.80 4.43
N GLU A 171 23.00 -11.33 5.66
CA GLU A 171 23.83 -12.49 5.99
C GLU A 171 23.43 -13.74 5.20
N MET A 172 22.18 -13.84 4.79
CA MET A 172 21.65 -14.92 3.96
C MET A 172 21.82 -14.67 2.46
N GLY A 173 22.47 -13.57 2.07
CA GLY A 173 22.76 -13.23 0.69
C GLY A 173 21.64 -12.50 -0.05
N ILE A 174 20.61 -12.00 0.65
CA ILE A 174 19.53 -11.21 0.03
C ILE A 174 19.99 -9.74 -0.04
N PRO A 175 19.95 -9.10 -1.23
CA PRO A 175 20.39 -7.71 -1.41
C PRO A 175 19.32 -6.72 -0.90
N VAL A 176 19.24 -6.55 0.43
CA VAL A 176 18.24 -5.67 1.05
C VAL A 176 18.65 -4.22 0.95
N SER A 177 17.77 -3.39 0.40
CA SER A 177 17.83 -1.93 0.42
C SER A 177 17.11 -1.38 1.65
N GLU A 178 17.75 -0.46 2.37
CA GLU A 178 17.13 0.20 3.52
C GLU A 178 16.29 1.39 3.05
N PHE A 179 15.07 1.48 3.51
CA PHE A 179 14.27 2.68 3.39
C PHE A 179 14.24 3.42 4.72
N THR A 180 14.64 4.68 4.72
CA THR A 180 14.61 5.54 5.92
C THR A 180 13.74 6.75 5.61
N PRO A 181 12.56 6.89 6.25
CA PRO A 181 11.75 8.08 6.10
C PRO A 181 12.53 9.32 6.55
N SER A 182 12.61 10.34 5.70
CA SER A 182 13.24 11.62 6.06
C SER A 182 12.36 12.42 7.02
N ARG A 183 12.97 13.27 7.86
CA ARG A 183 12.24 14.21 8.71
C ARG A 183 11.43 15.17 7.84
N GLY A 184 10.11 15.23 8.06
CA GLY A 184 9.19 16.05 7.25
C GLY A 184 8.55 15.30 6.07
N ASN A 185 8.95 14.07 5.80
CA ASN A 185 8.29 13.19 4.85
C ASN A 185 7.34 12.25 5.61
N ASP A 186 6.22 12.80 6.07
CA ASP A 186 5.18 12.03 6.73
C ASP A 186 4.44 11.11 5.74
N LYS A 187 3.59 10.25 6.26
CA LYS A 187 2.84 9.27 5.45
C LYS A 187 1.98 9.96 4.37
N ILE A 188 1.34 11.08 4.71
CA ILE A 188 0.49 11.86 3.79
C ILE A 188 1.34 12.40 2.63
N SER A 189 2.50 12.97 2.92
CA SER A 189 3.42 13.47 1.90
C SER A 189 3.91 12.36 0.97
N ARG A 190 4.15 11.14 1.49
CA ARG A 190 4.55 9.99 0.66
C ARG A 190 3.44 9.53 -0.27
N VAL A 191 2.20 9.45 0.22
CA VAL A 191 1.03 9.11 -0.61
C VAL A 191 0.81 10.16 -1.68
N ASN A 192 0.87 11.46 -1.32
CA ASN A 192 0.75 12.56 -2.29
C ASN A 192 1.81 12.49 -3.39
N ALA A 193 3.04 12.09 -3.04
CA ALA A 193 4.13 11.97 -4.01
C ALA A 193 3.96 10.82 -5.02
N VAL A 194 2.97 9.95 -4.85
CA VAL A 194 2.65 8.85 -5.77
C VAL A 194 1.19 8.86 -6.24
N SER A 195 0.35 9.75 -5.73
CA SER A 195 -1.08 9.79 -6.05
C SER A 195 -1.37 10.07 -7.52
N ASP A 196 -0.51 10.84 -8.18
CA ASP A 196 -0.58 11.13 -9.61
C ASP A 196 -0.37 9.88 -10.49
N LEU A 197 0.40 8.88 -10.03
CA LEU A 197 0.53 7.59 -10.72
C LEU A 197 -0.82 6.87 -10.79
N PHE A 198 -1.58 6.90 -9.71
CA PHE A 198 -2.94 6.33 -9.67
C PHE A 198 -3.90 7.15 -10.54
N ALA A 199 -3.89 8.47 -10.40
CA ALA A 199 -4.76 9.36 -11.16
C ALA A 199 -4.50 9.28 -12.69
N SER A 200 -3.27 8.98 -13.11
CA SER A 200 -2.94 8.77 -14.53
C SER A 200 -3.35 7.41 -15.08
N GLY A 201 -3.89 6.51 -14.24
CA GLY A 201 -4.39 5.20 -14.67
C GLY A 201 -3.29 4.18 -15.03
N ILE A 202 -2.05 4.38 -14.55
CA ILE A 202 -0.94 3.44 -14.81
C ILE A 202 -0.76 2.41 -13.71
N VAL A 203 -1.54 2.47 -12.61
CA VAL A 203 -1.46 1.55 -11.49
C VAL A 203 -2.53 0.48 -11.60
N TRP A 204 -2.09 -0.77 -11.61
CA TRP A 204 -2.92 -1.96 -11.83
C TRP A 204 -2.92 -2.87 -10.60
N ALA A 205 -4.00 -3.60 -10.44
CA ALA A 205 -4.11 -4.66 -9.45
C ALA A 205 -4.92 -5.84 -10.02
N SER A 206 -4.60 -7.05 -9.59
CA SER A 206 -5.33 -8.25 -9.97
C SER A 206 -6.74 -8.31 -9.33
N ASN A 207 -7.58 -9.22 -9.79
CA ASN A 207 -8.91 -9.46 -9.22
C ASN A 207 -8.91 -10.40 -8.00
N HIS A 208 -7.82 -10.39 -7.21
CA HIS A 208 -7.73 -11.19 -6.00
C HIS A 208 -8.22 -10.39 -4.78
N LYS A 209 -8.79 -11.09 -3.80
CA LYS A 209 -9.30 -10.47 -2.56
C LYS A 209 -8.25 -9.67 -1.79
N TRP A 210 -7.00 -10.15 -1.75
CA TRP A 210 -5.91 -9.43 -1.11
C TRP A 210 -5.59 -8.09 -1.81
N ALA A 211 -5.80 -8.01 -3.13
CA ALA A 211 -5.64 -6.75 -3.86
C ALA A 211 -6.74 -5.75 -3.49
N ASP A 212 -7.98 -6.22 -3.28
CA ASP A 212 -9.07 -5.38 -2.79
C ASP A 212 -8.77 -4.83 -1.39
N GLU A 213 -8.13 -5.61 -0.51
CA GLU A 213 -7.73 -5.12 0.81
C GLU A 213 -6.73 -3.95 0.72
N VAL A 214 -5.77 -4.03 -0.21
CA VAL A 214 -4.81 -2.93 -0.45
C VAL A 214 -5.52 -1.69 -0.99
N ILE A 215 -6.42 -1.86 -1.98
CA ILE A 215 -7.18 -0.76 -2.58
C ILE A 215 -8.05 -0.06 -1.53
N GLU A 216 -8.71 -0.83 -0.65
CA GLU A 216 -9.54 -0.26 0.41
C GLU A 216 -8.71 0.54 1.41
N GLU A 217 -7.54 0.02 1.82
CA GLU A 217 -6.66 0.74 2.74
C GLU A 217 -6.18 2.08 2.16
N PHE A 218 -5.86 2.12 0.86
CA PHE A 218 -5.57 3.39 0.18
C PHE A 218 -6.76 4.34 0.13
N ALA A 219 -7.96 3.81 -0.11
CA ALA A 219 -9.17 4.61 -0.19
C ALA A 219 -9.64 5.15 1.17
N GLU A 220 -9.29 4.47 2.25
CA GLU A 220 -9.56 4.91 3.61
C GLU A 220 -8.49 5.84 4.18
N PHE A 221 -7.28 5.83 3.60
CA PHE A 221 -6.16 6.63 4.07
C PHE A 221 -6.42 8.14 3.86
N PRO A 222 -6.16 9.04 4.84
CA PRO A 222 -5.44 8.79 6.10
C PRO A 222 -6.35 8.45 7.30
N ALA A 223 -7.65 8.30 7.13
CA ALA A 223 -8.62 8.11 8.22
C ALA A 223 -8.81 6.64 8.62
N GLY A 224 -8.29 5.69 7.83
CA GLY A 224 -8.39 4.26 8.07
C GLY A 224 -7.71 3.79 9.37
N GLU A 225 -8.13 2.61 9.85
CA GLU A 225 -7.55 1.99 11.06
C GLU A 225 -6.13 1.45 10.79
N HIS A 226 -5.85 1.06 9.56
CA HIS A 226 -4.58 0.48 9.12
C HIS A 226 -3.97 1.28 7.98
N ASP A 227 -2.64 1.30 7.91
CA ASP A 227 -1.86 1.96 6.87
C ASP A 227 -0.59 1.17 6.47
N ASP A 228 -0.52 -0.11 6.88
CA ASP A 228 0.65 -0.96 6.65
C ASP A 228 0.88 -1.24 5.16
N TYR A 229 -0.19 -1.50 4.39
CA TYR A 229 -0.13 -1.68 2.94
C TYR A 229 0.18 -0.37 2.21
N VAL A 230 -0.36 0.75 2.69
CA VAL A 230 -0.08 2.07 2.14
C VAL A 230 1.40 2.40 2.32
N ASP A 231 1.96 2.17 3.51
CA ASP A 231 3.38 2.42 3.80
C ASP A 231 4.28 1.54 2.92
N SER A 232 4.03 0.23 2.87
CA SER A 232 4.78 -0.70 2.04
C SER A 232 4.70 -0.34 0.55
N SER A 233 3.51 -0.03 0.03
CA SER A 233 3.29 0.30 -1.38
C SER A 233 3.96 1.62 -1.78
N THR A 234 3.82 2.66 -0.95
CA THR A 234 4.43 3.97 -1.25
C THR A 234 5.94 3.91 -1.33
N GLN A 235 6.60 3.08 -0.51
CA GLN A 235 8.05 2.84 -0.59
C GLN A 235 8.45 2.25 -1.95
N ALA A 236 7.71 1.25 -2.44
CA ALA A 236 7.96 0.63 -3.74
C ALA A 236 7.74 1.62 -4.90
N LEU A 237 6.60 2.32 -4.90
CA LEU A 237 6.25 3.27 -5.96
C LEU A 237 7.21 4.45 -6.03
N LEU A 238 7.62 5.00 -4.89
CA LEU A 238 8.66 6.03 -4.82
C LEU A 238 9.99 5.52 -5.38
N ARG A 239 10.36 4.26 -5.11
CA ARG A 239 11.58 3.67 -5.65
C ARG A 239 11.54 3.54 -7.18
N TYR A 240 10.40 3.17 -7.75
CA TYR A 240 10.23 3.14 -9.20
C TYR A 240 10.38 4.54 -9.82
N ARG A 241 9.76 5.56 -9.21
CA ARG A 241 9.84 6.94 -9.66
C ARG A 241 11.27 7.47 -9.59
N GLN A 242 11.95 7.31 -8.46
CA GLN A 242 13.35 7.71 -8.26
C GLN A 242 14.32 6.97 -9.19
N GLY A 243 14.02 5.73 -9.53
CA GLY A 243 14.79 4.91 -10.48
C GLY A 243 14.56 5.26 -11.95
N GLY A 244 13.58 6.13 -12.25
CA GLY A 244 13.23 6.50 -13.62
C GLY A 244 12.49 5.42 -14.41
N PHE A 245 12.00 4.37 -13.72
CA PHE A 245 11.22 3.29 -14.37
C PHE A 245 9.82 3.74 -14.78
N ILE A 246 9.24 4.66 -14.02
CA ILE A 246 7.95 5.28 -14.30
C ILE A 246 8.10 6.80 -14.26
N LYS A 247 7.56 7.45 -15.29
CA LYS A 247 7.43 8.89 -15.37
C LYS A 247 6.01 9.23 -15.80
N THR A 248 5.46 10.27 -15.20
CA THR A 248 4.19 10.86 -15.63
C THR A 248 4.49 12.02 -16.57
N THR A 249 3.48 12.51 -17.30
CA THR A 249 3.61 13.72 -18.11
C THR A 249 4.06 14.93 -17.30
N HIS A 250 3.74 14.99 -16.02
CA HIS A 250 4.20 16.02 -15.09
C HIS A 250 5.71 15.92 -14.81
N ASP A 251 6.26 14.70 -14.67
CA ASP A 251 7.71 14.51 -14.49
C ASP A 251 8.50 14.91 -15.75
N GLU A 252 7.92 14.72 -16.94
CA GLU A 252 8.54 15.15 -18.21
C GLU A 252 8.57 16.68 -18.33
N GLU A 253 7.51 17.38 -17.93
CA GLU A 253 7.47 18.84 -17.92
C GLU A 253 8.45 19.47 -16.92
N GLU A 254 8.68 18.84 -15.75
CA GLU A 254 9.68 19.28 -14.78
C GLU A 254 11.11 19.09 -15.30
N ASP A 255 11.41 17.97 -15.96
CA ASP A 255 12.72 17.72 -16.57
C ASP A 255 13.03 18.74 -17.68
N ASP A 256 12.05 19.08 -18.51
CA ASP A 256 12.19 20.08 -19.58
C ASP A 256 12.40 21.51 -19.02
N THR A 257 11.83 21.83 -17.87
CA THR A 257 12.02 23.14 -17.22
C THR A 257 13.36 23.27 -16.50
N GLN A 258 14.03 22.17 -16.16
CA GLN A 258 15.36 22.18 -15.52
C GLN A 258 16.53 22.28 -16.50
N ILE A 259 16.31 22.23 -17.80
CA ILE A 259 17.33 22.51 -18.79
C ILE A 259 17.56 24.04 -18.85
N LEU A 260 18.21 24.57 -17.79
CA LEU A 260 18.76 25.93 -17.84
C LEU A 260 19.88 25.97 -18.92
N PRO A 261 19.85 26.92 -19.85
CA PRO A 261 20.92 27.06 -20.83
C PRO A 261 22.24 27.28 -20.07
N ALA A 262 23.26 26.48 -20.41
CA ALA A 262 24.59 26.61 -19.86
C ALA A 262 25.06 28.08 -20.06
N LYS A 263 25.35 28.79 -18.96
CA LYS A 263 25.97 30.09 -19.00
C LYS A 263 27.30 29.96 -19.77
N LYS A 264 27.37 30.50 -20.98
CA LYS A 264 28.63 30.73 -21.66
C LYS A 264 29.44 31.71 -20.80
N TYR A 265 30.47 31.21 -20.17
CA TYR A 265 31.51 32.07 -19.62
C TYR A 265 32.33 32.56 -20.80
N GLU A 266 32.17 33.84 -21.21
CA GLU A 266 33.12 34.54 -22.03
C GLU A 266 34.29 34.90 -21.12
N PHE A 267 35.44 34.28 -21.39
CA PHE A 267 36.74 34.73 -20.83
C PHE A 267 37.21 35.90 -21.65
N TYR A 268 37.34 37.06 -21.02
CA TYR A 268 38.16 38.17 -21.48
C TYR A 268 39.58 38.01 -20.92
#